data_345c4d3cd5aea3550e4398c965fe628f
#
_entry.id   345c4d3cd5aea3550e4398c965fe628f
#
_cell.length_a   1.000
_cell.length_b   1.000
_cell.length_c   1.000
_cell.angle_alpha   90.00
_cell.angle_beta   90.00
_cell.angle_gamma   90.00
#
_symmetry.space_group_name_H-M   'P 1'
#
loop_
_entity.id
_entity.type
_entity.pdbx_description
1 polymer ?
#
loop_
_entity_poly.entity_id
_entity_poly.type
_entity_poly.pdbx_seq_one_letter_code
_entity_poly.pdbx_strand_id
1 'polypeptide(L)'
;MPLHNVVVTGIGPVGAFGLGADALSSALQTDQPLAQPATKNQGLGLATDLACEIPADSFKIRDVVPKSHRKAIKVMCPDIESALAATDSAIRHANLRTTTTHPEETPIPDPLRLGCQLGAGLIAADVEELGGAMTVAAPEGVVDVQLWGREGMERLTPLWMLKYLPNMPACHVTIVHGAQGPSNTMTCGETGSMLAVTEAARVIERGDADACLAGGTEDRIHPVQRMRQHLSERLGKGVPFKDTGAVPGEGGAVLIVESLEHATARSATILARVTGIAGGQSPHCTRDGGVPKDDPSFASVMERAIEDAGVSAQDIDEVITSASGVNSDHAEQHAIASILGWSAQDPRITTPAKIFGNCGAGLGALVASTAVLRISQGQAQRVLAFVTGQGGQHAALVLEASA
;
A
#
# COMPACT_ATOMS: atom_id res chain seq x y z
N MET A 1 21.86 -9.52 -6.61
CA MET A 1 22.21 -10.66 -5.75
C MET A 1 20.92 -11.18 -5.16
N PRO A 2 20.67 -12.49 -5.19
CA PRO A 2 19.48 -13.06 -4.57
C PRO A 2 19.39 -12.67 -3.10
N LEU A 3 18.19 -12.34 -2.64
CA LEU A 3 17.93 -12.05 -1.24
C LEU A 3 17.89 -13.38 -0.46
N HIS A 4 18.85 -13.62 0.42
CA HIS A 4 18.95 -14.91 1.13
C HIS A 4 18.41 -14.85 2.55
N ASN A 5 18.35 -13.65 3.15
CA ASN A 5 18.16 -13.48 4.58
C ASN A 5 16.97 -12.60 4.95
N VAL A 6 16.00 -12.42 4.06
CA VAL A 6 14.85 -11.54 4.28
C VAL A 6 13.57 -12.36 4.41
N VAL A 7 12.85 -12.15 5.52
CA VAL A 7 11.61 -12.85 5.83
C VAL A 7 10.50 -11.87 6.22
N VAL A 8 9.25 -12.30 6.05
CA VAL A 8 8.06 -11.62 6.56
C VAL A 8 7.54 -12.40 7.75
N THR A 9 7.38 -11.73 8.89
CA THR A 9 6.93 -12.34 10.14
C THR A 9 5.56 -11.83 10.60
N GLY A 10 5.06 -10.76 10.00
CA GLY A 10 3.74 -10.23 10.30
C GLY A 10 3.19 -9.39 9.18
N ILE A 11 1.87 -9.35 9.10
CA ILE A 11 1.11 -8.49 8.19
C ILE A 11 -0.05 -7.83 8.93
N GLY A 12 -0.32 -6.57 8.60
CA GLY A 12 -1.42 -5.78 9.13
C GLY A 12 -2.19 -5.11 7.99
N PRO A 13 -2.99 -5.85 7.23
CA PRO A 13 -3.84 -5.28 6.19
C PRO A 13 -5.04 -4.56 6.81
N VAL A 14 -5.47 -3.47 6.16
CA VAL A 14 -6.68 -2.70 6.49
C VAL A 14 -7.36 -2.27 5.20
N GLY A 15 -8.68 -2.37 5.15
CA GLY A 15 -9.46 -2.03 3.96
C GLY A 15 -10.96 -2.28 4.17
N ALA A 16 -11.72 -2.36 3.09
CA ALA A 16 -13.16 -2.62 3.13
C ALA A 16 -13.53 -3.96 3.82
N PHE A 17 -12.58 -4.85 3.97
CA PHE A 17 -12.70 -6.11 4.70
C PHE A 17 -12.52 -5.96 6.23
N GLY A 18 -12.17 -4.77 6.73
CA GLY A 18 -11.82 -4.53 8.13
C GLY A 18 -10.31 -4.45 8.37
N LEU A 19 -9.84 -4.91 9.53
CA LEU A 19 -8.44 -4.85 9.97
C LEU A 19 -7.90 -6.24 10.30
N GLY A 20 -6.69 -6.54 9.83
CA GLY A 20 -5.90 -7.72 10.21
C GLY A 20 -5.92 -8.85 9.19
N ALA A 21 -5.01 -9.81 9.40
CA ALA A 21 -4.77 -10.94 8.49
C ALA A 21 -6.00 -11.83 8.30
N ASP A 22 -6.74 -12.11 9.39
CA ASP A 22 -7.93 -12.97 9.34
C ASP A 22 -9.08 -12.32 8.53
N ALA A 23 -9.25 -11.00 8.66
CA ALA A 23 -10.25 -10.26 7.91
C ALA A 23 -9.95 -10.29 6.41
N LEU A 24 -8.70 -10.05 6.01
CA LEU A 24 -8.27 -10.17 4.61
C LEU A 24 -8.43 -11.60 4.12
N SER A 25 -8.00 -12.60 4.89
CA SER A 25 -8.14 -14.02 4.53
C SER A 25 -9.59 -14.41 4.27
N SER A 26 -10.51 -13.98 5.15
CA SER A 26 -11.95 -14.23 4.99
C SER A 26 -12.53 -13.59 3.72
N ALA A 27 -12.12 -12.35 3.43
CA ALA A 27 -12.54 -11.66 2.21
C ALA A 27 -12.04 -12.35 0.93
N LEU A 28 -10.78 -12.81 0.93
CA LEU A 28 -10.20 -13.56 -0.18
C LEU A 28 -10.89 -14.90 -0.42
N GLN A 29 -11.33 -15.59 0.64
CA GLN A 29 -12.07 -16.86 0.54
C GLN A 29 -13.47 -16.67 -0.04
N THR A 30 -14.16 -15.59 0.29
CA THR A 30 -15.49 -15.30 -0.27
C THR A 30 -15.40 -14.86 -1.73
N ASP A 31 -14.31 -14.25 -2.14
CA ASP A 31 -14.03 -13.71 -3.47
C ASP A 31 -15.14 -12.78 -4.00
N GLN A 32 -15.87 -12.10 -3.10
CA GLN A 32 -16.94 -11.19 -3.45
C GLN A 32 -16.49 -9.73 -3.35
N PRO A 33 -16.85 -8.88 -4.34
CA PRO A 33 -16.59 -7.44 -4.24
C PRO A 33 -17.23 -6.83 -2.99
N LEU A 34 -16.45 -6.03 -2.25
CA LEU A 34 -16.90 -5.30 -1.08
C LEU A 34 -17.34 -3.86 -1.41
N ALA A 35 -17.32 -3.50 -2.70
CA ALA A 35 -17.74 -2.20 -3.18
C ALA A 35 -19.22 -1.95 -2.86
N GLN A 36 -19.51 -0.80 -2.26
CA GLN A 36 -20.87 -0.34 -1.91
C GLN A 36 -21.04 1.11 -2.41
N PRO A 37 -22.29 1.59 -2.56
CA PRO A 37 -22.49 3.03 -2.74
C PRO A 37 -21.76 3.82 -1.65
N ALA A 38 -20.95 4.79 -2.05
CA ALA A 38 -20.14 5.59 -1.14
C ALA A 38 -21.02 6.26 -0.08
N THR A 39 -20.64 6.17 1.20
CA THR A 39 -21.40 6.81 2.28
C THR A 39 -21.10 8.29 2.36
N LYS A 40 -19.90 8.70 1.96
CA LYS A 40 -19.44 10.08 1.93
C LYS A 40 -19.48 10.62 0.50
N ASN A 41 -19.82 11.91 0.35
CA ASN A 41 -19.70 12.63 -0.92
C ASN A 41 -20.46 11.99 -2.09
N GLN A 42 -21.74 11.68 -1.87
CA GLN A 42 -22.67 11.20 -2.90
C GLN A 42 -23.04 12.31 -3.89
N GLY A 43 -23.47 11.94 -5.08
CA GLY A 43 -24.03 12.87 -6.05
C GLY A 43 -23.01 13.81 -6.71
N LEU A 44 -21.73 13.47 -6.73
CA LEU A 44 -20.68 14.27 -7.39
C LEU A 44 -20.69 14.15 -8.93
N GLY A 45 -21.57 13.34 -9.52
CA GLY A 45 -21.61 13.13 -10.98
C GLY A 45 -20.36 12.43 -11.56
N LEU A 46 -19.70 11.59 -10.74
CA LEU A 46 -18.50 10.85 -11.13
C LEU A 46 -18.85 9.61 -11.96
N ALA A 47 -17.85 8.99 -12.58
CA ALA A 47 -18.03 7.77 -13.39
C ALA A 47 -18.54 6.56 -12.57
N THR A 48 -18.34 6.57 -11.26
CA THR A 48 -18.93 5.58 -10.32
C THR A 48 -19.23 6.24 -8.97
N ASP A 49 -20.35 5.82 -8.38
CA ASP A 49 -20.69 6.15 -6.97
C ASP A 49 -20.24 5.04 -6.00
N LEU A 50 -19.68 3.94 -6.53
CA LEU A 50 -19.17 2.86 -5.70
C LEU A 50 -17.84 3.25 -5.04
N ALA A 51 -17.63 2.74 -3.82
CA ALA A 51 -16.38 2.84 -3.07
C ALA A 51 -16.20 1.60 -2.18
N CYS A 52 -14.95 1.30 -1.86
CA CYS A 52 -14.56 0.28 -0.89
C CYS A 52 -14.09 1.00 0.39
N GLU A 53 -15.02 1.28 1.29
CA GLU A 53 -14.78 2.02 2.54
C GLU A 53 -14.36 1.07 3.67
N ILE A 54 -13.43 1.50 4.53
CA ILE A 54 -13.11 0.79 5.78
C ILE A 54 -14.34 0.85 6.70
N PRO A 55 -14.86 -0.29 7.19
CA PRO A 55 -15.97 -0.28 8.15
C PRO A 55 -15.62 0.55 9.40
N ALA A 56 -16.55 1.40 9.83
CA ALA A 56 -16.32 2.38 10.90
C ALA A 56 -15.96 1.76 12.26
N ASP A 57 -16.26 0.49 12.45
CA ASP A 57 -15.98 -0.30 13.66
C ASP A 57 -14.68 -1.12 13.56
N SER A 58 -13.95 -1.06 12.44
CA SER A 58 -12.72 -1.83 12.22
C SER A 58 -11.62 -1.49 13.23
N PHE A 59 -11.49 -0.23 13.60
CA PHE A 59 -10.56 0.23 14.64
C PHE A 59 -10.95 1.60 15.19
N LYS A 60 -10.42 1.91 16.38
CA LYS A 60 -10.49 3.26 16.96
C LYS A 60 -9.06 3.75 17.17
N ILE A 61 -8.69 4.83 16.51
CA ILE A 61 -7.33 5.37 16.57
C ILE A 61 -6.86 5.64 18.02
N ARG A 62 -7.77 5.97 18.94
CA ARG A 62 -7.47 6.17 20.36
C ARG A 62 -7.02 4.90 21.09
N ASP A 63 -7.33 3.73 20.56
CA ASP A 63 -6.94 2.45 21.13
C ASP A 63 -5.57 1.98 20.56
N VAL A 64 -5.24 2.46 19.37
CA VAL A 64 -3.95 2.22 18.70
C VAL A 64 -2.87 3.17 19.25
N VAL A 65 -3.21 4.46 19.42
CA VAL A 65 -2.24 5.48 19.87
C VAL A 65 -2.15 5.50 21.39
N PRO A 66 -0.95 5.29 21.98
CA PRO A 66 -0.76 5.29 23.44
C PRO A 66 -1.12 6.65 24.04
N LYS A 67 -1.51 6.63 25.34
CA LYS A 67 -1.99 7.83 26.05
C LYS A 67 -1.02 9.02 25.97
N SER A 68 0.29 8.75 25.99
CA SER A 68 1.36 9.75 25.86
C SER A 68 1.32 10.53 24.54
N HIS A 69 0.86 9.90 23.45
CA HIS A 69 0.84 10.46 22.10
C HIS A 69 -0.57 10.90 21.62
N ARG A 70 -1.62 10.75 22.42
CA ARG A 70 -3.01 11.06 22.01
C ARG A 70 -3.26 12.49 21.56
N LYS A 71 -2.42 13.45 21.96
CA LYS A 71 -2.54 14.84 21.48
C LYS A 71 -2.25 14.95 19.98
N ALA A 72 -1.42 14.05 19.44
CA ALA A 72 -1.08 14.02 18.02
C ALA A 72 -2.24 13.59 17.11
N ILE A 73 -3.28 12.90 17.64
CA ILE A 73 -4.48 12.52 16.88
C ILE A 73 -5.15 13.73 16.22
N LYS A 74 -5.04 14.93 16.83
CA LYS A 74 -5.61 16.16 16.27
C LYS A 74 -4.98 16.60 14.93
N VAL A 75 -3.80 16.08 14.62
CA VAL A 75 -3.05 16.36 13.38
C VAL A 75 -2.87 15.09 12.54
N MET A 76 -3.79 14.13 12.66
CA MET A 76 -3.87 12.94 11.83
C MET A 76 -5.01 13.08 10.82
N CYS A 77 -4.79 12.59 9.62
CA CYS A 77 -5.81 12.37 8.60
C CYS A 77 -6.07 10.86 8.46
N PRO A 78 -7.10 10.44 7.70
CA PRO A 78 -7.43 9.01 7.52
C PRO A 78 -6.26 8.15 7.06
N ASP A 79 -5.38 8.67 6.20
CA ASP A 79 -4.16 7.96 5.74
C ASP A 79 -3.21 7.64 6.90
N ILE A 80 -3.00 8.61 7.81
CA ILE A 80 -2.16 8.43 9.00
C ILE A 80 -2.80 7.44 9.98
N GLU A 81 -4.10 7.56 10.21
CA GLU A 81 -4.84 6.68 11.12
C GLU A 81 -4.81 5.23 10.63
N SER A 82 -5.04 5.02 9.33
CA SER A 82 -4.97 3.71 8.70
C SER A 82 -3.55 3.11 8.73
N ALA A 83 -2.50 3.94 8.51
CA ALA A 83 -1.12 3.49 8.60
C ALA A 83 -0.76 3.03 10.02
N LEU A 84 -1.19 3.76 11.04
CA LEU A 84 -0.99 3.37 12.45
C LEU A 84 -1.75 2.09 12.80
N ALA A 85 -3.02 1.97 12.39
CA ALA A 85 -3.81 0.76 12.64
C ALA A 85 -3.20 -0.46 11.95
N ALA A 86 -2.79 -0.33 10.69
CA ALA A 86 -2.10 -1.37 9.95
C ALA A 86 -0.78 -1.78 10.62
N THR A 87 0.00 -0.79 11.07
CA THR A 87 1.28 -1.04 11.76
C THR A 87 1.10 -1.76 13.09
N ASP A 88 0.19 -1.30 13.94
CA ASP A 88 -0.10 -1.96 15.23
C ASP A 88 -0.58 -3.40 15.02
N SER A 89 -1.45 -3.62 14.02
CA SER A 89 -1.90 -4.96 13.64
C SER A 89 -0.75 -5.85 13.18
N ALA A 90 0.16 -5.35 12.32
CA ALA A 90 1.33 -6.10 11.85
C ALA A 90 2.29 -6.46 12.98
N ILE A 91 2.58 -5.51 13.87
CA ILE A 91 3.46 -5.70 15.03
C ILE A 91 2.89 -6.77 15.96
N ARG A 92 1.58 -6.74 16.23
CA ARG A 92 0.92 -7.75 17.06
C ARG A 92 0.91 -9.12 16.37
N HIS A 93 0.65 -9.18 15.08
CA HIS A 93 0.70 -10.42 14.30
C HIS A 93 2.11 -11.03 14.31
N ALA A 94 3.16 -10.22 14.23
CA ALA A 94 4.55 -10.65 14.32
C ALA A 94 5.00 -10.96 15.75
N ASN A 95 4.20 -10.64 16.77
CA ASN A 95 4.62 -10.64 18.17
C ASN A 95 5.93 -9.85 18.37
N LEU A 96 6.05 -8.68 17.72
CA LEU A 96 7.22 -7.82 17.83
C LEU A 96 7.07 -6.88 19.03
N ARG A 97 8.13 -6.68 19.80
CA ARG A 97 8.11 -5.80 20.97
C ARG A 97 8.59 -4.41 20.61
N THR A 98 7.69 -3.43 20.71
CA THR A 98 8.00 -2.00 20.53
C THR A 98 7.72 -1.24 21.81
N THR A 99 8.16 0.03 21.88
CA THR A 99 7.87 0.92 23.01
C THR A 99 6.37 1.10 23.29
N THR A 100 5.51 0.85 22.30
CA THR A 100 4.06 0.97 22.41
C THR A 100 3.39 -0.35 22.81
N THR A 101 3.80 -1.47 22.21
CA THR A 101 3.16 -2.76 22.48
C THR A 101 3.60 -3.37 23.80
N HIS A 102 4.84 -3.08 24.23
CA HIS A 102 5.43 -3.58 25.47
C HIS A 102 6.21 -2.46 26.19
N PRO A 103 5.51 -1.46 26.77
CA PRO A 103 6.17 -0.24 27.28
C PRO A 103 7.10 -0.48 28.49
N GLU A 104 6.92 -1.60 29.20
CA GLU A 104 7.72 -1.97 30.38
C GLU A 104 8.88 -2.91 30.04
N GLU A 105 8.99 -3.35 28.77
CA GLU A 105 10.02 -4.29 28.32
C GLU A 105 11.03 -3.62 27.39
N THR A 106 12.21 -4.22 27.29
CA THR A 106 13.19 -3.79 26.28
C THR A 106 12.64 -4.09 24.88
N PRO A 107 12.59 -3.07 23.99
CA PRO A 107 12.17 -3.28 22.60
C PRO A 107 13.06 -4.29 21.87
N ILE A 108 12.46 -5.08 20.98
CA ILE A 108 13.17 -6.02 20.10
C ILE A 108 12.61 -5.84 18.68
N PRO A 109 13.41 -5.38 17.72
CA PRO A 109 14.85 -5.06 17.81
C PRO A 109 15.11 -3.77 18.61
N ASP A 110 16.40 -3.45 18.79
CA ASP A 110 16.84 -2.12 19.25
C ASP A 110 16.17 -1.04 18.38
N PRO A 111 15.63 0.03 18.96
CA PRO A 111 15.01 1.13 18.20
C PRO A 111 15.85 1.65 17.04
N LEU A 112 17.18 1.74 17.17
CA LEU A 112 18.10 2.14 16.09
C LEU A 112 18.18 1.10 14.95
N ARG A 113 17.75 -0.12 15.20
CA ARG A 113 17.72 -1.24 14.26
C ARG A 113 16.31 -1.53 13.71
N LEU A 114 15.29 -0.77 14.13
CA LEU A 114 13.93 -0.82 13.61
C LEU A 114 13.74 0.28 12.56
N GLY A 115 13.71 -0.11 11.29
CA GLY A 115 13.46 0.79 10.16
C GLY A 115 11.96 1.00 9.88
N CYS A 116 11.66 2.01 9.04
CA CYS A 116 10.30 2.28 8.57
C CYS A 116 10.31 2.74 7.10
N GLN A 117 9.74 1.94 6.20
CA GLN A 117 9.66 2.23 4.78
C GLN A 117 8.18 2.25 4.38
N LEU A 118 7.59 3.41 4.11
CA LEU A 118 6.18 3.49 3.76
C LEU A 118 5.94 4.13 2.39
N GLY A 119 5.03 3.54 1.63
CA GLY A 119 4.43 4.15 0.46
C GLY A 119 3.31 5.11 0.87
N ALA A 120 3.26 6.26 0.23
CA ALA A 120 2.20 7.24 0.41
C ALA A 120 1.81 7.86 -0.92
N GLY A 121 0.53 8.20 -1.05
CA GLY A 121 0.00 8.94 -2.19
C GLY A 121 0.01 10.45 -1.95
N LEU A 122 -0.77 11.17 -2.75
CA LEU A 122 -1.13 12.54 -2.43
C LEU A 122 -2.22 12.50 -1.35
N ILE A 123 -1.88 12.87 -0.14
CA ILE A 123 -2.87 13.06 0.93
C ILE A 123 -3.68 14.31 0.62
N ALA A 124 -4.98 14.14 0.36
CA ALA A 124 -5.86 15.25 0.04
C ALA A 124 -6.22 16.02 1.30
N ALA A 125 -6.11 17.35 1.25
CA ALA A 125 -6.53 18.19 2.35
C ALA A 125 -8.06 18.21 2.48
N ASP A 126 -8.55 18.20 3.72
CA ASP A 126 -9.98 18.30 4.03
C ASP A 126 -10.60 19.53 3.38
N VAL A 127 -11.74 19.33 2.70
CA VAL A 127 -12.42 20.39 1.93
C VAL A 127 -12.92 21.50 2.83
N GLU A 128 -13.41 21.17 4.04
CA GLU A 128 -13.88 22.17 4.98
C GLU A 128 -12.73 22.97 5.58
N GLU A 129 -11.60 22.32 5.88
CA GLU A 129 -10.40 22.98 6.41
C GLU A 129 -9.78 23.93 5.37
N LEU A 130 -9.77 23.56 4.09
CA LEU A 130 -9.29 24.40 3.00
C LEU A 130 -10.29 25.47 2.53
N GLY A 131 -11.58 25.20 2.70
CA GLY A 131 -12.67 25.98 2.11
C GLY A 131 -12.61 27.47 2.46
N GLY A 132 -12.36 27.79 3.74
CA GLY A 132 -12.24 29.18 4.19
C GLY A 132 -11.09 29.94 3.52
N ALA A 133 -9.95 29.30 3.34
CA ALA A 133 -8.78 29.85 2.67
C ALA A 133 -9.00 29.98 1.15
N MET A 134 -9.61 28.98 0.53
CA MET A 134 -9.91 28.98 -0.90
C MET A 134 -10.95 30.03 -1.29
N THR A 135 -11.98 30.24 -0.47
CA THR A 135 -13.01 31.26 -0.71
C THR A 135 -12.40 32.67 -0.79
N VAL A 136 -11.43 32.96 0.08
CA VAL A 136 -10.71 34.24 0.06
C VAL A 136 -9.76 34.32 -1.13
N ALA A 137 -9.04 33.24 -1.42
CA ALA A 137 -8.02 33.23 -2.48
C ALA A 137 -8.60 33.12 -3.90
N ALA A 138 -9.86 32.75 -4.06
CA ALA A 138 -10.52 32.59 -5.37
C ALA A 138 -11.87 33.31 -5.47
N PRO A 139 -11.94 34.65 -5.28
CA PRO A 139 -13.20 35.39 -5.23
C PRO A 139 -14.01 35.27 -6.51
N GLU A 140 -13.36 35.07 -7.67
CA GLU A 140 -13.98 34.88 -8.98
C GLU A 140 -13.87 33.44 -9.50
N GLY A 141 -13.62 32.47 -8.63
CA GLY A 141 -13.44 31.06 -8.99
C GLY A 141 -12.06 30.72 -9.56
N VAL A 142 -11.16 31.69 -9.64
CA VAL A 142 -9.76 31.50 -10.07
C VAL A 142 -8.83 31.84 -8.91
N VAL A 143 -7.91 30.93 -8.59
CA VAL A 143 -6.99 31.10 -7.46
C VAL A 143 -5.99 32.22 -7.75
N ASP A 144 -6.00 33.28 -6.91
CA ASP A 144 -4.96 34.27 -6.84
C ASP A 144 -3.93 33.90 -5.77
N VAL A 145 -2.72 33.56 -6.21
CA VAL A 145 -1.62 33.12 -5.31
C VAL A 145 -1.19 34.23 -4.36
N GLN A 146 -1.33 35.51 -4.73
CA GLN A 146 -1.01 36.63 -3.86
C GLN A 146 -2.05 36.81 -2.74
N LEU A 147 -3.34 36.67 -3.07
CA LEU A 147 -4.41 36.64 -2.09
C LEU A 147 -4.30 35.43 -1.17
N TRP A 148 -3.95 34.25 -1.72
CA TRP A 148 -3.64 33.09 -0.93
C TRP A 148 -2.57 33.38 0.12
N GLY A 149 -1.43 33.96 -0.28
CA GLY A 149 -0.32 34.23 0.64
C GLY A 149 -0.61 35.29 1.69
N ARG A 150 -1.44 36.31 1.36
CA ARG A 150 -1.77 37.43 2.27
C ARG A 150 -2.93 37.15 3.21
N GLU A 151 -3.98 36.51 2.71
CA GLU A 151 -5.26 36.39 3.41
C GLU A 151 -5.73 34.94 3.56
N GLY A 152 -5.50 34.09 2.55
CA GLY A 152 -5.92 32.69 2.56
C GLY A 152 -5.20 31.89 3.64
N MET A 153 -3.88 32.05 3.75
CA MET A 153 -3.08 31.33 4.76
C MET A 153 -3.46 31.67 6.23
N GLU A 154 -3.96 32.87 6.48
CA GLU A 154 -4.42 33.27 7.82
C GLU A 154 -5.70 32.53 8.26
N ARG A 155 -6.43 31.93 7.30
CA ARG A 155 -7.64 31.15 7.55
C ARG A 155 -7.36 29.68 7.87
N LEU A 156 -6.12 29.21 7.66
CA LEU A 156 -5.71 27.84 7.94
C LEU A 156 -5.31 27.71 9.42
N THR A 157 -5.62 26.55 9.99
CA THR A 157 -5.15 26.21 11.34
C THR A 157 -3.62 26.10 11.33
N PRO A 158 -2.92 26.58 12.38
CA PRO A 158 -1.49 26.34 12.50
C PRO A 158 -1.17 24.84 12.37
N LEU A 159 -0.09 24.50 11.64
CA LEU A 159 0.35 23.11 11.43
C LEU A 159 -0.58 22.25 10.57
N TRP A 160 -1.59 22.82 9.88
CA TRP A 160 -2.50 22.08 9.01
C TRP A 160 -1.77 21.18 8.00
N MET A 161 -0.63 21.64 7.45
CA MET A 161 0.18 20.85 6.53
C MET A 161 0.69 19.54 7.12
N LEU A 162 0.88 19.44 8.45
CA LEU A 162 1.34 18.21 9.08
C LEU A 162 0.36 17.02 8.93
N LYS A 163 -0.89 17.29 8.55
CA LYS A 163 -1.84 16.25 8.22
C LYS A 163 -1.65 15.67 6.81
N TYR A 164 -1.12 16.49 5.87
CA TYR A 164 -1.26 16.24 4.43
C TYR A 164 0.06 16.06 3.68
N LEU A 165 1.18 16.03 4.39
CA LEU A 165 2.47 15.71 3.79
C LEU A 165 2.64 14.20 3.64
N PRO A 166 3.09 13.69 2.49
CA PRO A 166 3.20 12.24 2.23
C PRO A 166 4.09 11.48 3.22
N ASN A 167 5.04 12.14 3.86
CA ASN A 167 5.92 11.52 4.87
C ASN A 167 5.27 11.40 6.26
N MET A 168 4.13 12.01 6.50
CA MET A 168 3.52 12.02 7.83
C MET A 168 3.03 10.66 8.33
N PRO A 169 2.49 9.75 7.51
CA PRO A 169 2.23 8.38 7.94
C PRO A 169 3.49 7.72 8.54
N ALA A 170 4.64 7.78 7.86
CA ALA A 170 5.90 7.24 8.37
C ALA A 170 6.36 7.95 9.66
N CYS A 171 6.25 9.28 9.72
CA CYS A 171 6.62 10.06 10.92
C CYS A 171 5.78 9.65 12.14
N HIS A 172 4.46 9.52 12.00
CA HIS A 172 3.60 9.11 13.10
C HIS A 172 3.85 7.66 13.53
N VAL A 173 4.07 6.75 12.57
CA VAL A 173 4.42 5.35 12.84
C VAL A 173 5.72 5.27 13.63
N THR A 174 6.78 5.95 13.18
CA THR A 174 8.10 5.93 13.86
C THR A 174 8.04 6.52 15.26
N ILE A 175 7.31 7.63 15.45
CA ILE A 175 7.13 8.27 16.77
C ILE A 175 6.35 7.34 17.72
N VAL A 176 5.26 6.74 17.26
CA VAL A 176 4.40 5.90 18.10
C VAL A 176 5.12 4.62 18.51
N HIS A 177 5.83 3.96 17.60
CA HIS A 177 6.47 2.67 17.88
C HIS A 177 7.95 2.78 18.26
N GLY A 178 8.50 3.99 18.30
CA GLY A 178 9.90 4.24 18.70
C GLY A 178 10.92 3.77 17.68
N ALA A 179 10.55 3.65 16.40
CA ALA A 179 11.47 3.24 15.34
C ALA A 179 12.45 4.38 15.01
N GLN A 180 13.76 4.13 15.09
CA GLN A 180 14.83 5.11 14.91
C GLN A 180 15.85 4.66 13.85
N GLY A 181 15.63 3.51 13.21
CA GLY A 181 16.43 2.99 12.11
C GLY A 181 16.17 3.72 10.78
N PRO A 182 16.71 3.20 9.68
CA PRO A 182 16.54 3.79 8.35
C PRO A 182 15.06 3.98 8.00
N SER A 183 14.68 5.20 7.59
CA SER A 183 13.29 5.53 7.28
C SER A 183 13.19 6.31 5.97
N ASN A 184 12.20 5.95 5.14
CA ASN A 184 11.91 6.65 3.90
C ASN A 184 10.42 6.60 3.55
N THR A 185 9.99 7.47 2.63
CA THR A 185 8.62 7.49 2.08
C THR A 185 8.69 7.46 0.56
N MET A 186 7.99 6.48 -0.06
CA MET A 186 7.91 6.29 -1.51
C MET A 186 6.61 6.86 -2.06
N THR A 187 6.69 7.90 -2.91
CA THR A 187 5.52 8.53 -3.54
C THR A 187 5.41 8.13 -5.01
N CYS A 188 5.10 6.86 -5.26
CA CYS A 188 5.05 6.24 -6.58
C CYS A 188 3.66 5.66 -6.94
N GLY A 189 2.58 6.32 -6.50
CA GLY A 189 1.21 5.82 -6.71
C GLY A 189 1.03 4.42 -6.15
N GLU A 190 0.31 3.56 -6.87
CA GLU A 190 -0.03 2.19 -6.45
C GLU A 190 1.18 1.30 -6.15
N THR A 191 2.33 1.58 -6.77
CA THR A 191 3.58 0.84 -6.52
C THR A 191 4.30 1.26 -5.25
N GLY A 192 3.93 2.41 -4.66
CA GLY A 192 4.65 3.02 -3.54
C GLY A 192 4.90 2.07 -2.37
N SER A 193 3.87 1.36 -1.92
CA SER A 193 4.01 0.43 -0.78
C SER A 193 4.76 -0.86 -1.13
N MET A 194 4.69 -1.36 -2.37
CA MET A 194 5.51 -2.50 -2.77
C MET A 194 6.98 -2.11 -2.91
N LEU A 195 7.27 -0.92 -3.44
CA LEU A 195 8.63 -0.37 -3.47
C LEU A 195 9.18 -0.14 -2.04
N ALA A 196 8.32 0.23 -1.09
CA ALA A 196 8.68 0.34 0.30
C ALA A 196 9.07 -1.02 0.91
N VAL A 197 8.35 -2.10 0.57
CA VAL A 197 8.75 -3.48 0.96
C VAL A 197 10.06 -3.88 0.29
N THR A 198 10.25 -3.52 -0.99
CA THR A 198 11.52 -3.75 -1.72
C THR A 198 12.70 -3.04 -1.04
N GLU A 199 12.52 -1.76 -0.66
CA GLU A 199 13.58 -1.02 0.03
C GLU A 199 13.85 -1.57 1.44
N ALA A 200 12.81 -1.97 2.18
CA ALA A 200 12.97 -2.65 3.46
C ALA A 200 13.81 -3.93 3.31
N ALA A 201 13.54 -4.75 2.30
CA ALA A 201 14.32 -5.95 2.01
C ALA A 201 15.80 -5.61 1.76
N ARG A 202 16.07 -4.55 0.99
CA ARG A 202 17.46 -4.08 0.74
C ARG A 202 18.14 -3.53 1.98
N VAL A 203 17.42 -2.79 2.82
CA VAL A 203 17.94 -2.25 4.10
C VAL A 203 18.34 -3.40 5.03
N ILE A 204 17.52 -4.44 5.11
CA ILE A 204 17.81 -5.66 5.89
C ILE A 204 19.01 -6.40 5.31
N GLU A 205 19.04 -6.65 4.00
CA GLU A 205 20.13 -7.39 3.34
C GLU A 205 21.50 -6.69 3.48
N ARG A 206 21.53 -5.36 3.49
CA ARG A 206 22.74 -4.57 3.77
C ARG A 206 23.17 -4.59 5.24
N GLY A 207 22.35 -5.11 6.15
CA GLY A 207 22.59 -5.11 7.58
C GLY A 207 22.37 -3.76 8.24
N ASP A 208 21.65 -2.81 7.62
CA ASP A 208 21.39 -1.48 8.18
C ASP A 208 20.24 -1.51 9.21
N ALA A 209 19.37 -2.49 9.18
CA ALA A 209 18.31 -2.74 10.16
C ALA A 209 18.16 -4.26 10.41
N ASP A 210 17.54 -4.63 11.53
CA ASP A 210 17.19 -6.02 11.87
C ASP A 210 15.73 -6.31 11.52
N ALA A 211 14.88 -5.27 11.61
CA ALA A 211 13.49 -5.30 11.19
C ALA A 211 13.07 -3.96 10.57
N CYS A 212 12.09 -4.01 9.67
CA CYS A 212 11.47 -2.83 9.08
C CYS A 212 9.94 -2.95 9.10
N LEU A 213 9.29 -1.83 9.43
CA LEU A 213 7.86 -1.59 9.22
C LEU A 213 7.70 -1.14 7.76
N ALA A 214 7.19 -2.01 6.87
CA ALA A 214 7.21 -1.78 5.44
C ALA A 214 5.83 -1.92 4.80
N GLY A 215 5.40 -0.96 4.00
CA GLY A 215 4.08 -1.01 3.37
C GLY A 215 3.55 0.35 3.01
N GLY A 216 2.27 0.62 3.26
CA GLY A 216 1.65 1.92 3.03
C GLY A 216 0.14 1.88 3.01
N THR A 217 -0.47 3.05 3.09
CA THR A 217 -1.93 3.25 3.05
C THR A 217 -2.27 4.50 2.25
N GLU A 218 -3.48 4.54 1.68
CA GLU A 218 -4.03 5.75 1.04
C GLU A 218 -5.55 5.74 1.14
N ASP A 219 -6.14 6.94 1.32
CA ASP A 219 -7.57 7.20 1.19
C ASP A 219 -7.89 7.70 -0.23
N ARG A 220 -8.36 6.81 -1.11
CA ARG A 220 -8.83 7.18 -2.46
C ARG A 220 -10.31 7.49 -2.55
N ILE A 221 -11.06 7.38 -1.45
CA ILE A 221 -12.47 7.74 -1.42
C ILE A 221 -12.70 9.22 -1.06
N HIS A 222 -11.67 9.93 -0.61
CA HIS A 222 -11.74 11.37 -0.39
C HIS A 222 -12.23 12.11 -1.66
N PRO A 223 -13.12 13.13 -1.56
CA PRO A 223 -13.73 13.76 -2.75
C PRO A 223 -12.73 14.28 -3.75
N VAL A 224 -11.64 14.89 -3.29
CA VAL A 224 -10.57 15.40 -4.17
C VAL A 224 -9.85 14.25 -4.89
N GLN A 225 -9.62 13.13 -4.21
CA GLN A 225 -9.00 11.94 -4.82
C GLN A 225 -9.93 11.31 -5.85
N ARG A 226 -11.22 11.13 -5.54
CA ARG A 226 -12.20 10.62 -6.49
C ARG A 226 -12.32 11.52 -7.72
N MET A 227 -12.35 12.85 -7.54
CA MET A 227 -12.38 13.80 -8.65
C MET A 227 -11.11 13.69 -9.51
N ARG A 228 -9.92 13.56 -8.92
CA ARG A 228 -8.67 13.37 -9.67
C ARG A 228 -8.68 12.09 -10.49
N GLN A 229 -9.16 10.97 -9.91
CA GLN A 229 -9.29 9.70 -10.63
C GLN A 229 -10.34 9.81 -11.76
N HIS A 230 -11.43 10.55 -11.54
CA HIS A 230 -12.44 10.82 -12.57
C HIS A 230 -11.86 11.63 -13.74
N LEU A 231 -11.16 12.73 -13.45
CA LEU A 231 -10.52 13.58 -14.46
C LEU A 231 -9.37 12.88 -15.22
N SER A 232 -8.83 11.81 -14.64
CA SER A 232 -7.82 10.95 -15.28
C SER A 232 -8.45 9.71 -15.94
N GLU A 233 -9.79 9.64 -16.06
CA GLU A 233 -10.52 8.51 -16.67
C GLU A 233 -10.22 7.14 -16.03
N ARG A 234 -9.89 7.12 -14.74
CA ARG A 234 -9.49 5.91 -14.00
C ARG A 234 -10.59 5.35 -13.09
N LEU A 235 -11.71 6.07 -12.90
CA LEU A 235 -12.85 5.59 -12.11
C LEU A 235 -13.80 4.76 -12.96
N GLY A 236 -14.32 3.67 -12.39
CA GLY A 236 -15.30 2.84 -13.08
C GLY A 236 -15.80 1.65 -12.28
N LYS A 237 -15.92 0.50 -12.95
CA LYS A 237 -16.57 -0.71 -12.42
C LYS A 237 -15.61 -1.70 -11.73
N GLY A 238 -14.30 -1.49 -11.83
CA GLY A 238 -13.28 -2.31 -11.15
C GLY A 238 -13.19 -3.76 -11.65
N VAL A 239 -13.38 -3.98 -12.96
CA VAL A 239 -13.28 -5.32 -13.53
C VAL A 239 -11.85 -5.54 -14.05
N PRO A 240 -11.04 -6.39 -13.38
CA PRO A 240 -9.66 -6.62 -13.79
C PRO A 240 -9.54 -7.08 -15.25
N PHE A 241 -8.49 -6.63 -15.93
CA PHE A 241 -8.20 -6.91 -17.33
C PHE A 241 -9.31 -6.48 -18.32
N LYS A 242 -10.23 -5.63 -17.87
CA LYS A 242 -11.24 -4.98 -18.69
C LYS A 242 -11.10 -3.46 -18.49
N ASP A 243 -10.93 -2.74 -19.53
CA ASP A 243 -10.83 -1.28 -19.50
C ASP A 243 -12.16 -0.62 -19.05
N THR A 244 -12.44 -0.72 -17.75
CA THR A 244 -13.70 -0.30 -17.12
C THR A 244 -13.51 0.79 -16.08
N GLY A 245 -12.27 1.20 -15.81
CA GLY A 245 -11.89 2.01 -14.66
C GLY A 245 -11.97 1.24 -13.33
N ALA A 246 -11.28 1.72 -12.32
CA ALA A 246 -11.24 1.10 -10.99
C ALA A 246 -12.33 1.64 -10.06
N VAL A 247 -12.80 0.80 -9.13
CA VAL A 247 -13.52 1.27 -7.94
C VAL A 247 -12.51 1.81 -6.94
N PRO A 248 -12.66 3.04 -6.42
CA PRO A 248 -11.75 3.59 -5.43
C PRO A 248 -11.92 2.88 -4.08
N GLY A 249 -10.82 2.66 -3.38
CA GLY A 249 -10.81 2.10 -2.03
C GLY A 249 -9.98 2.94 -1.06
N GLU A 250 -10.19 2.75 0.22
CA GLU A 250 -9.31 3.22 1.28
C GLU A 250 -8.65 2.04 1.99
N GLY A 251 -7.40 2.21 2.41
CA GLY A 251 -6.66 1.19 3.13
C GLY A 251 -5.26 0.94 2.58
N GLY A 252 -4.74 -0.22 2.93
CA GLY A 252 -3.40 -0.68 2.61
C GLY A 252 -2.93 -1.76 3.57
N ALA A 253 -1.63 -1.91 3.72
CA ALA A 253 -1.06 -2.84 4.68
C ALA A 253 0.33 -2.39 5.14
N VAL A 254 0.74 -2.89 6.31
CA VAL A 254 2.13 -2.88 6.75
C VAL A 254 2.57 -4.32 6.98
N LEU A 255 3.77 -4.65 6.52
CA LEU A 255 4.44 -5.92 6.72
C LEU A 255 5.61 -5.72 7.70
N ILE A 256 5.85 -6.71 8.53
CA ILE A 256 7.09 -6.78 9.32
C ILE A 256 8.09 -7.59 8.51
N VAL A 257 9.07 -6.89 7.97
CA VAL A 257 10.17 -7.47 7.19
C VAL A 257 11.39 -7.55 8.09
N GLU A 258 11.96 -8.75 8.25
CA GLU A 258 13.06 -9.00 9.19
C GLU A 258 14.22 -9.75 8.54
N SER A 259 15.41 -9.63 9.12
CA SER A 259 16.47 -10.57 8.82
C SER A 259 16.11 -11.95 9.37
N LEU A 260 16.46 -13.01 8.65
CA LEU A 260 16.23 -14.39 9.08
C LEU A 260 16.92 -14.68 10.43
N GLU A 261 18.10 -14.10 10.64
CA GLU A 261 18.85 -14.25 11.90
C GLU A 261 18.05 -13.65 13.07
N HIS A 262 17.57 -12.41 12.94
CA HIS A 262 16.79 -11.76 14.00
C HIS A 262 15.46 -12.47 14.25
N ALA A 263 14.73 -12.85 13.21
CA ALA A 263 13.47 -13.59 13.32
C ALA A 263 13.67 -14.92 14.05
N THR A 264 14.73 -15.65 13.71
CA THR A 264 15.08 -16.94 14.35
C THR A 264 15.47 -16.73 15.82
N ALA A 265 16.31 -15.72 16.11
CA ALA A 265 16.78 -15.44 17.48
C ALA A 265 15.62 -15.10 18.44
N ARG A 266 14.56 -14.46 17.96
CA ARG A 266 13.36 -14.19 18.76
C ARG A 266 12.25 -15.24 18.61
N SER A 267 12.51 -16.36 17.92
CA SER A 267 11.56 -17.45 17.68
C SER A 267 10.27 -16.98 16.98
N ALA A 268 10.40 -16.09 16.01
CA ALA A 268 9.27 -15.59 15.22
C ALA A 268 8.71 -16.68 14.29
N THR A 269 7.40 -16.64 14.07
CA THR A 269 6.79 -17.37 12.97
C THR A 269 7.15 -16.70 11.64
N ILE A 270 7.82 -17.43 10.75
CA ILE A 270 8.12 -16.96 9.40
C ILE A 270 6.92 -17.28 8.52
N LEU A 271 6.30 -16.24 7.96
CA LEU A 271 5.13 -16.35 7.08
C LEU A 271 5.52 -16.59 5.63
N ALA A 272 6.58 -15.95 5.17
CA ALA A 272 7.15 -16.09 3.84
C ALA A 272 8.59 -15.56 3.81
N ARG A 273 9.37 -15.96 2.80
CA ARG A 273 10.67 -15.38 2.47
C ARG A 273 10.51 -14.43 1.28
N VAL A 274 11.23 -13.31 1.28
CA VAL A 274 11.37 -12.44 0.12
C VAL A 274 12.65 -12.86 -0.62
N THR A 275 12.50 -13.44 -1.81
CA THR A 275 13.64 -14.03 -2.54
C THR A 275 14.02 -13.26 -3.78
N GLY A 276 13.08 -12.53 -4.38
CA GLY A 276 13.36 -11.71 -5.56
C GLY A 276 12.62 -10.39 -5.55
N ILE A 277 13.28 -9.33 -6.02
CA ILE A 277 12.72 -7.99 -6.08
C ILE A 277 13.12 -7.29 -7.39
N ALA A 278 12.17 -6.59 -8.00
CA ALA A 278 12.44 -5.73 -9.14
C ALA A 278 11.55 -4.50 -9.15
N GLY A 279 12.05 -3.43 -9.74
CA GLY A 279 11.27 -2.23 -10.01
C GLY A 279 11.67 -1.63 -11.35
N GLY A 280 10.75 -0.95 -12.00
CA GLY A 280 10.97 -0.33 -13.30
C GLY A 280 9.89 0.70 -13.61
N GLN A 281 9.98 1.25 -14.81
CA GLN A 281 9.03 2.24 -15.33
C GLN A 281 8.87 2.11 -16.83
N SER A 282 7.63 2.23 -17.31
CA SER A 282 7.34 2.41 -18.73
C SER A 282 7.75 3.82 -19.18
N PRO A 283 8.51 3.96 -20.26
CA PRO A 283 8.78 5.26 -20.88
C PRO A 283 7.60 5.77 -21.73
N HIS A 284 6.56 4.97 -21.93
CA HIS A 284 5.44 5.22 -22.83
C HIS A 284 4.14 5.58 -22.09
N CYS A 285 4.19 5.77 -20.77
CA CYS A 285 3.01 6.06 -19.97
C CYS A 285 2.38 7.40 -20.35
N THR A 286 1.08 7.38 -20.64
CA THR A 286 0.28 8.56 -20.92
C THR A 286 -0.29 9.20 -19.63
N ARG A 287 -0.89 10.39 -19.73
CA ARG A 287 -1.41 11.13 -18.56
C ARG A 287 -2.51 10.36 -17.80
N ASP A 288 -3.32 9.59 -18.49
CA ASP A 288 -4.39 8.73 -17.95
C ASP A 288 -3.85 7.40 -17.40
N GLY A 289 -2.53 7.17 -17.48
CA GLY A 289 -1.88 5.94 -17.07
C GLY A 289 -1.94 4.83 -18.14
N GLY A 290 -2.35 5.16 -19.35
CA GLY A 290 -2.34 4.23 -20.48
C GLY A 290 -0.92 3.90 -20.92
N VAL A 291 -0.70 2.65 -21.34
CA VAL A 291 0.57 2.15 -21.88
C VAL A 291 0.29 1.25 -23.09
N PRO A 292 1.25 1.07 -24.02
CA PRO A 292 1.10 0.06 -25.06
C PRO A 292 0.83 -1.33 -24.48
N LYS A 293 -0.02 -2.10 -25.16
CA LYS A 293 -0.37 -3.45 -24.68
C LYS A 293 0.84 -4.38 -24.58
N ASP A 294 1.80 -4.20 -25.43
CA ASP A 294 3.04 -4.97 -25.54
C ASP A 294 4.25 -4.23 -24.95
N ASP A 295 4.01 -3.31 -24.01
CA ASP A 295 5.09 -2.56 -23.36
C ASP A 295 6.07 -3.52 -22.67
N PRO A 296 7.34 -3.58 -23.11
CA PRO A 296 8.29 -4.57 -22.61
C PRO A 296 8.73 -4.35 -21.17
N SER A 297 8.48 -3.16 -20.60
CA SER A 297 8.87 -2.86 -19.23
C SER A 297 8.17 -3.74 -18.20
N PHE A 298 6.91 -4.16 -18.47
CA PHE A 298 6.15 -5.05 -17.60
C PHE A 298 6.80 -6.43 -17.51
N ALA A 299 7.06 -7.05 -18.68
CA ALA A 299 7.72 -8.35 -18.77
C ALA A 299 9.13 -8.28 -18.14
N SER A 300 9.90 -7.25 -18.45
CA SER A 300 11.26 -7.07 -17.94
C SER A 300 11.32 -7.00 -16.41
N VAL A 301 10.34 -6.35 -15.76
CA VAL A 301 10.32 -6.26 -14.29
C VAL A 301 9.94 -7.59 -13.66
N MET A 302 8.99 -8.34 -14.23
CA MET A 302 8.62 -9.68 -13.77
C MET A 302 9.80 -10.65 -13.93
N GLU A 303 10.44 -10.70 -15.11
CA GLU A 303 11.61 -11.55 -15.39
C GLU A 303 12.74 -11.27 -14.41
N ARG A 304 13.08 -9.99 -14.19
CA ARG A 304 14.15 -9.60 -13.26
C ARG A 304 13.86 -10.00 -11.82
N ALA A 305 12.60 -9.98 -11.37
CA ALA A 305 12.26 -10.46 -10.04
C ALA A 305 12.41 -11.97 -9.92
N ILE A 306 12.03 -12.73 -10.96
CA ILE A 306 12.19 -14.18 -11.04
C ILE A 306 13.69 -14.56 -11.10
N GLU A 307 14.48 -13.85 -11.90
CA GLU A 307 15.94 -14.02 -11.98
C GLU A 307 16.63 -13.70 -10.64
N ASP A 308 16.22 -12.59 -9.98
CA ASP A 308 16.77 -12.19 -8.66
C ASP A 308 16.47 -13.24 -7.60
N ALA A 309 15.32 -13.92 -7.69
CA ALA A 309 14.98 -15.06 -6.83
C ALA A 309 15.80 -16.33 -7.14
N GLY A 310 16.51 -16.37 -8.26
CA GLY A 310 17.30 -17.54 -8.70
C GLY A 310 16.46 -18.72 -9.15
N VAL A 311 15.23 -18.46 -9.62
CA VAL A 311 14.27 -19.48 -10.06
C VAL A 311 13.86 -19.27 -11.52
N SER A 312 13.10 -20.20 -12.08
CA SER A 312 12.54 -20.10 -13.43
C SER A 312 11.06 -19.72 -13.40
N ALA A 313 10.52 -19.25 -14.52
CA ALA A 313 9.12 -18.93 -14.65
C ALA A 313 8.19 -20.13 -14.35
N GLN A 314 8.64 -21.36 -14.65
CA GLN A 314 7.91 -22.59 -14.39
C GLN A 314 7.80 -22.93 -12.90
N ASP A 315 8.64 -22.34 -12.06
CA ASP A 315 8.64 -22.55 -10.62
C ASP A 315 7.63 -21.62 -9.89
N ILE A 316 6.98 -20.69 -10.61
CA ILE A 316 5.95 -19.81 -10.06
C ILE A 316 4.61 -20.55 -10.01
N ASP A 317 4.01 -20.65 -8.83
CA ASP A 317 2.72 -21.32 -8.63
C ASP A 317 1.53 -20.39 -8.84
N GLU A 318 1.68 -19.12 -8.47
CA GLU A 318 0.62 -18.12 -8.51
C GLU A 318 1.16 -16.72 -8.83
N VAL A 319 0.37 -15.93 -9.54
CA VAL A 319 0.58 -14.49 -9.71
C VAL A 319 -0.50 -13.73 -8.96
N ILE A 320 -0.10 -12.78 -8.12
CA ILE A 320 -1.02 -11.84 -7.49
C ILE A 320 -0.74 -10.45 -8.03
N THR A 321 -1.76 -9.84 -8.64
CA THR A 321 -1.61 -8.64 -9.44
C THR A 321 -2.50 -7.50 -8.96
N SER A 322 -2.10 -6.26 -9.25
CA SER A 322 -2.86 -5.05 -8.95
C SER A 322 -3.98 -4.75 -9.93
N ALA A 323 -4.22 -5.60 -10.94
CA ALA A 323 -5.24 -5.36 -11.96
C ALA A 323 -6.59 -5.00 -11.33
N SER A 324 -7.14 -3.85 -11.72
CA SER A 324 -8.31 -3.23 -11.09
C SER A 324 -9.31 -2.62 -12.10
N GLY A 325 -9.12 -2.87 -13.40
CA GLY A 325 -9.92 -2.32 -14.49
C GLY A 325 -9.33 -1.06 -15.11
N VAL A 326 -8.09 -0.71 -14.80
CA VAL A 326 -7.40 0.46 -15.37
C VAL A 326 -6.72 0.15 -16.70
N ASN A 327 -6.39 1.19 -17.47
CA ASN A 327 -5.85 1.07 -18.83
C ASN A 327 -4.55 0.26 -18.95
N SER A 328 -3.75 0.17 -17.88
CA SER A 328 -2.52 -0.62 -17.86
C SER A 328 -2.72 -2.13 -17.65
N ASP A 329 -3.90 -2.57 -17.25
CA ASP A 329 -4.17 -3.98 -16.94
C ASP A 329 -3.94 -4.92 -18.14
N HIS A 330 -4.19 -4.44 -19.37
CA HIS A 330 -3.95 -5.25 -20.58
C HIS A 330 -2.47 -5.47 -20.88
N ALA A 331 -1.59 -4.54 -20.51
CA ALA A 331 -0.14 -4.72 -20.64
C ALA A 331 0.39 -5.70 -19.59
N GLU A 332 -0.16 -5.63 -18.36
CA GLU A 332 0.12 -6.59 -17.30
C GLU A 332 -0.31 -8.01 -17.70
N GLN A 333 -1.52 -8.16 -18.24
CA GLN A 333 -2.02 -9.43 -18.79
C GLN A 333 -1.11 -9.97 -19.90
N HIS A 334 -0.65 -9.09 -20.81
CA HIS A 334 0.24 -9.49 -21.90
C HIS A 334 1.60 -9.99 -21.37
N ALA A 335 2.17 -9.30 -20.39
CA ALA A 335 3.41 -9.70 -19.75
C ALA A 335 3.31 -11.07 -19.05
N ILE A 336 2.23 -11.29 -18.28
CA ILE A 336 1.95 -12.58 -17.64
C ILE A 336 1.85 -13.69 -18.70
N ALA A 337 1.12 -13.45 -19.79
CA ALA A 337 0.97 -14.43 -20.87
C ALA A 337 2.31 -14.73 -21.57
N SER A 338 3.16 -13.72 -21.77
CA SER A 338 4.46 -13.89 -22.46
C SER A 338 5.48 -14.68 -21.62
N ILE A 339 5.49 -14.48 -20.30
CA ILE A 339 6.47 -15.08 -19.39
C ILE A 339 6.02 -16.46 -18.90
N LEU A 340 4.76 -16.57 -18.50
CA LEU A 340 4.21 -17.75 -17.82
C LEU A 340 3.32 -18.61 -18.75
N GLY A 341 2.92 -18.08 -19.89
CA GLY A 341 1.97 -18.74 -20.79
C GLY A 341 0.52 -18.74 -20.27
N TRP A 342 0.19 -17.91 -19.26
CA TRP A 342 -1.12 -17.92 -18.60
C TRP A 342 -2.07 -16.88 -19.20
N SER A 343 -3.34 -17.28 -19.45
CA SER A 343 -4.38 -16.34 -19.88
C SER A 343 -4.94 -15.56 -18.70
N ALA A 344 -5.65 -14.45 -18.95
CA ALA A 344 -6.31 -13.65 -17.90
C ALA A 344 -7.32 -14.43 -17.04
N GLN A 345 -7.79 -15.58 -17.53
CA GLN A 345 -8.74 -16.47 -16.83
C GLN A 345 -8.05 -17.65 -16.14
N ASP A 346 -6.72 -17.69 -16.16
CA ASP A 346 -5.98 -18.76 -15.47
C ASP A 346 -6.26 -18.69 -13.96
N PRO A 347 -6.67 -19.79 -13.31
CA PRO A 347 -7.00 -19.78 -11.89
C PRO A 347 -5.80 -19.48 -10.98
N ARG A 348 -4.59 -19.52 -11.52
CA ARG A 348 -3.36 -19.14 -10.81
C ARG A 348 -3.10 -17.63 -10.79
N ILE A 349 -4.01 -16.82 -11.39
CA ILE A 349 -3.92 -15.35 -11.34
C ILE A 349 -4.97 -14.84 -10.37
N THR A 350 -4.51 -14.23 -9.28
CA THR A 350 -5.36 -13.59 -8.27
C THR A 350 -5.31 -12.06 -8.42
N THR A 351 -6.49 -11.44 -8.47
CA THR A 351 -6.67 -9.98 -8.63
C THR A 351 -7.44 -9.42 -7.44
N PRO A 352 -6.80 -9.23 -6.27
CA PRO A 352 -7.50 -8.90 -5.03
C PRO A 352 -8.17 -7.53 -5.05
N ALA A 353 -7.72 -6.60 -5.92
CA ALA A 353 -8.34 -5.28 -6.07
C ALA A 353 -9.82 -5.35 -6.50
N LYS A 354 -10.29 -6.44 -7.11
CA LYS A 354 -11.73 -6.64 -7.39
C LYS A 354 -12.58 -6.75 -6.11
N ILE A 355 -11.96 -7.16 -4.99
CA ILE A 355 -12.62 -7.34 -3.70
C ILE A 355 -12.66 -6.02 -2.93
N PHE A 356 -11.51 -5.36 -2.75
CA PHE A 356 -11.36 -4.20 -1.87
C PHE A 356 -11.07 -2.87 -2.60
N GLY A 357 -11.16 -2.85 -3.93
CA GLY A 357 -10.94 -1.64 -4.73
C GLY A 357 -9.46 -1.27 -4.90
N ASN A 358 -9.24 -0.15 -5.60
CA ASN A 358 -7.90 0.43 -5.77
C ASN A 358 -7.59 1.38 -4.62
N CYS A 359 -6.79 0.93 -3.68
CA CYS A 359 -6.36 1.67 -2.49
C CYS A 359 -5.09 2.51 -2.72
N GLY A 360 -4.80 2.91 -3.95
CA GLY A 360 -3.67 3.77 -4.26
C GLY A 360 -2.34 3.25 -3.74
N ALA A 361 -1.59 4.10 -3.05
CA ALA A 361 -0.28 3.73 -2.50
C ALA A 361 -0.33 2.54 -1.54
N GLY A 362 -1.49 2.21 -0.98
CA GLY A 362 -1.68 1.01 -0.14
C GLY A 362 -1.82 -0.29 -0.92
N LEU A 363 -2.15 -0.23 -2.23
CA LEU A 363 -2.49 -1.40 -3.04
C LEU A 363 -1.33 -2.41 -3.13
N GLY A 364 -0.09 -1.94 -3.30
CA GLY A 364 1.08 -2.82 -3.40
C GLY A 364 1.30 -3.67 -2.15
N ALA A 365 1.11 -3.09 -0.96
CA ALA A 365 1.22 -3.83 0.29
C ALA A 365 0.07 -4.83 0.51
N LEU A 366 -1.14 -4.53 0.01
CA LEU A 366 -2.27 -5.47 0.03
C LEU A 366 -2.02 -6.65 -0.91
N VAL A 367 -1.45 -6.41 -2.10
CA VAL A 367 -1.00 -7.46 -3.03
C VAL A 367 0.07 -8.35 -2.37
N ALA A 368 1.09 -7.73 -1.76
CA ALA A 368 2.13 -8.47 -1.03
C ALA A 368 1.57 -9.25 0.17
N SER A 369 0.66 -8.66 0.95
CA SER A 369 0.00 -9.33 2.08
C SER A 369 -0.86 -10.52 1.63
N THR A 370 -1.52 -10.40 0.46
CA THR A 370 -2.26 -11.52 -0.14
C THR A 370 -1.31 -12.66 -0.48
N ALA A 371 -0.14 -12.36 -1.08
CA ALA A 371 0.87 -13.36 -1.39
C ALA A 371 1.40 -14.07 -0.13
N VAL A 372 1.69 -13.29 0.93
CA VAL A 372 2.11 -13.84 2.23
C VAL A 372 1.04 -14.78 2.80
N LEU A 373 -0.24 -14.42 2.73
CA LEU A 373 -1.35 -15.27 3.21
C LEU A 373 -1.44 -16.58 2.41
N ARG A 374 -1.36 -16.51 1.08
CA ARG A 374 -1.40 -17.71 0.22
C ARG A 374 -0.29 -18.69 0.59
N ILE A 375 0.90 -18.19 0.84
CA ILE A 375 2.07 -18.99 1.24
C ILE A 375 1.90 -19.52 2.65
N SER A 376 1.61 -18.70 3.63
CA SER A 376 1.51 -19.11 5.04
C SER A 376 0.38 -20.09 5.32
N GLN A 377 -0.67 -20.10 4.46
CA GLN A 377 -1.78 -21.05 4.50
C GLN A 377 -1.50 -22.32 3.68
N GLY A 378 -0.32 -22.48 3.09
CA GLY A 378 0.07 -23.65 2.30
C GLY A 378 -0.65 -23.77 0.94
N GLN A 379 -1.21 -22.67 0.43
CA GLN A 379 -1.96 -22.65 -0.82
C GLN A 379 -1.04 -22.46 -2.04
N ALA A 380 0.14 -21.87 -1.85
CA ALA A 380 1.19 -21.74 -2.85
C ALA A 380 2.55 -21.88 -2.17
N GLN A 381 3.56 -22.33 -2.93
CA GLN A 381 4.94 -22.40 -2.46
C GLN A 381 5.73 -21.17 -2.92
N ARG A 382 5.45 -20.67 -4.12
CA ARG A 382 6.14 -19.53 -4.71
C ARG A 382 5.17 -18.64 -5.48
N VAL A 383 5.12 -17.37 -5.08
CA VAL A 383 4.19 -16.36 -5.61
C VAL A 383 4.95 -15.20 -6.22
N LEU A 384 4.59 -14.82 -7.45
CA LEU A 384 4.99 -13.56 -8.05
C LEU A 384 3.91 -12.50 -7.75
N ALA A 385 4.23 -11.53 -6.92
CA ALA A 385 3.39 -10.35 -6.67
C ALA A 385 3.82 -9.20 -7.58
N PHE A 386 2.88 -8.61 -8.33
CA PHE A 386 3.17 -7.55 -9.29
C PHE A 386 2.19 -6.38 -9.17
N VAL A 387 2.72 -5.17 -9.23
CA VAL A 387 1.91 -3.94 -9.13
C VAL A 387 2.33 -2.91 -10.16
N THR A 388 1.33 -2.27 -10.75
CA THR A 388 1.50 -1.16 -11.69
C THR A 388 0.92 0.12 -11.12
N GLY A 389 1.67 1.22 -11.20
CA GLY A 389 1.24 2.56 -10.80
C GLY A 389 0.76 3.43 -11.95
N GLN A 390 -0.04 4.43 -11.62
CA GLN A 390 -0.61 5.40 -12.57
C GLN A 390 0.45 6.13 -13.43
N GLY A 391 1.66 6.30 -12.92
CA GLY A 391 2.76 6.94 -13.65
C GLY A 391 3.58 5.96 -14.48
N GLY A 392 3.11 4.73 -14.70
CA GLY A 392 3.82 3.68 -15.43
C GLY A 392 4.96 3.04 -14.64
N GLN A 393 5.01 3.25 -13.32
CA GLN A 393 5.93 2.52 -12.44
C GLN A 393 5.43 1.09 -12.25
N HIS A 394 6.39 0.15 -12.16
CA HIS A 394 6.12 -1.26 -11.88
C HIS A 394 6.97 -1.73 -10.72
N ALA A 395 6.46 -2.64 -9.93
CA ALA A 395 7.19 -3.33 -8.88
C ALA A 395 6.78 -4.79 -8.81
N ALA A 396 7.75 -5.66 -8.61
CA ALA A 396 7.55 -7.10 -8.48
C ALA A 396 8.30 -7.64 -7.27
N LEU A 397 7.67 -8.59 -6.58
CA LEU A 397 8.27 -9.41 -5.52
C LEU A 397 8.07 -10.88 -5.85
N VAL A 398 9.09 -11.69 -5.62
CA VAL A 398 8.95 -13.15 -5.51
C VAL A 398 9.01 -13.51 -4.03
N LEU A 399 7.96 -14.17 -3.58
CA LEU A 399 7.82 -14.65 -2.20
C LEU A 399 7.77 -16.17 -2.21
N GLU A 400 8.41 -16.81 -1.23
CA GLU A 400 8.49 -18.25 -1.10
C GLU A 400 8.11 -18.73 0.29
N ALA A 401 7.61 -19.98 0.37
CA ALA A 401 7.43 -20.66 1.64
C ALA A 401 8.80 -20.83 2.32
N SER A 402 8.81 -20.72 3.66
CA SER A 402 9.97 -21.11 4.44
C SER A 402 10.06 -22.63 4.44
N ALA A 403 11.25 -23.16 4.12
CA ALA A 403 11.50 -24.59 4.13
C ALA A 403 11.40 -25.17 5.55
#